data_ec3c581f4ecca8b96e496beedcb2f54d
#
_entry.id   ec3c581f4ecca8b96e496beedcb2f54d
#
_cell.length_a   1.000
_cell.length_b   1.000
_cell.length_c   1.000
_cell.angle_alpha   90.00
_cell.angle_beta   90.00
_cell.angle_gamma   90.00
#
_symmetry.space_group_name_H-M   'P 1'
#
loop_
_entity.id
_entity.type
_entity.pdbx_description
1 polymer ?
#
loop_
_entity_poly.entity_id
_entity_poly.type
_entity_poly.pdbx_seq_one_letter_code
_entity_poly.pdbx_strand_id
1 'polypeptide(L)'
;GYELSITDLEIIQIAEDYPITPKEHGVEYLMDRRHLWLRSQKQHAIMLIRDELIKATRRFFDERDFVLIDAPILTPASVEGTSTLFETDYFDDKAYLSQSGQLYMEAAAMAFGKVYCFGPTFRAEKPKPRRHLMEFWMIEPEVAFLDMDGNMDLQEEYVCYLVQQVLQNRRKELEIIERDISKLEAIVAPFPRISYDEAVKILQENGVDFKWGDDFGGGDETIIASQFDRPVFVHR
;
A
#
# COMPACT_ATOMS: atom_id res chain seq x y z
N GLY A 1 -5.27 17.06 -30.92
CA GLY A 1 -4.45 17.88 -30.02
C GLY A 1 -4.77 19.35 -30.22
N TYR A 2 -4.43 20.18 -29.24
CA TYR A 2 -4.55 21.63 -29.35
C TYR A 2 -3.15 22.21 -29.46
N GLU A 3 -2.99 23.23 -30.31
CA GLU A 3 -1.77 24.02 -30.46
C GLU A 3 -2.07 25.45 -30.01
N LEU A 4 -1.17 26.03 -29.22
CA LEU A 4 -1.29 27.39 -28.74
C LEU A 4 -0.22 28.25 -29.42
N SER A 5 -0.65 29.33 -30.06
CA SER A 5 0.24 30.35 -30.62
C SER A 5 0.58 31.37 -29.52
N ILE A 6 1.87 31.62 -29.34
CA ILE A 6 2.35 32.64 -28.38
C ILE A 6 2.19 34.01 -29.02
N THR A 7 1.48 34.91 -28.32
CA THR A 7 1.29 36.29 -28.74
C THR A 7 2.18 37.24 -27.94
N ASP A 8 2.58 36.87 -26.74
CA ASP A 8 3.50 37.64 -25.87
C ASP A 8 4.23 36.68 -24.91
N LEU A 9 5.46 37.00 -24.54
CA LEU A 9 6.31 36.17 -23.68
C LEU A 9 7.15 37.03 -22.75
N GLU A 10 6.96 36.88 -21.47
CA GLU A 10 7.83 37.43 -20.44
C GLU A 10 8.72 36.33 -19.83
N ILE A 11 10.04 36.54 -19.86
CA ILE A 11 11.02 35.66 -19.24
C ILE A 11 11.21 36.06 -17.79
N ILE A 12 10.68 35.27 -16.84
CA ILE A 12 10.84 35.55 -15.40
C ILE A 12 12.22 35.11 -14.91
N GLN A 13 12.69 33.92 -15.38
CA GLN A 13 13.98 33.34 -15.00
C GLN A 13 14.48 32.40 -16.08
N ILE A 14 15.77 32.45 -16.35
CA ILE A 14 16.47 31.47 -17.18
C ILE A 14 17.06 30.41 -16.26
N ALA A 15 16.75 29.13 -16.51
CA ALA A 15 17.40 28.02 -15.84
C ALA A 15 18.66 27.61 -16.61
N GLU A 16 19.81 27.74 -15.96
CA GLU A 16 21.10 27.24 -16.49
C GLU A 16 21.30 25.79 -15.96
N ASP A 17 21.92 24.94 -16.75
CA ASP A 17 22.33 23.58 -16.38
C ASP A 17 21.21 22.73 -15.74
N TYR A 18 19.99 22.78 -16.33
CA TYR A 18 18.89 21.97 -15.84
C TYR A 18 19.23 20.47 -15.89
N PRO A 19 19.25 19.76 -14.73
CA PRO A 19 19.92 18.47 -14.62
C PRO A 19 19.16 17.31 -15.30
N ILE A 20 17.84 17.43 -15.51
CA ILE A 20 17.02 16.42 -16.17
C ILE A 20 16.79 16.83 -17.63
N THR A 21 17.27 16.01 -18.56
CA THR A 21 17.17 16.24 -20.01
C THR A 21 16.32 15.14 -20.66
N PRO A 22 15.89 15.27 -21.95
CA PRO A 22 15.15 14.23 -22.67
C PRO A 22 15.99 13.00 -23.04
N LYS A 23 16.78 12.49 -22.10
CA LYS A 23 17.52 11.22 -22.22
C LYS A 23 17.20 10.33 -21.02
N GLU A 24 17.50 9.06 -21.11
CA GLU A 24 17.35 8.13 -20.01
C GLU A 24 18.31 8.48 -18.86
N HIS A 25 17.78 8.50 -17.66
CA HIS A 25 18.51 8.73 -16.42
C HIS A 25 18.29 7.54 -15.47
N GLY A 26 19.33 7.11 -14.78
CA GLY A 26 19.25 6.07 -13.76
C GLY A 26 18.36 6.48 -12.57
N VAL A 27 17.74 5.50 -11.91
CA VAL A 27 16.82 5.73 -10.80
C VAL A 27 17.49 6.47 -9.65
N GLU A 28 18.71 6.14 -9.28
CA GLU A 28 19.48 6.80 -8.22
C GLU A 28 19.66 8.30 -8.51
N TYR A 29 20.08 8.63 -9.72
CA TYR A 29 20.22 10.03 -10.16
C TYR A 29 18.89 10.79 -10.08
N LEU A 30 17.77 10.17 -10.44
CA LEU A 30 16.44 10.76 -10.38
C LEU A 30 15.94 10.89 -8.93
N MET A 31 16.26 9.95 -8.06
CA MET A 31 15.91 10.02 -6.64
C MET A 31 16.58 11.18 -5.92
N ASP A 32 17.85 11.47 -6.25
CA ASP A 32 18.53 12.66 -5.73
C ASP A 32 17.92 13.99 -6.20
N ARG A 33 17.15 13.91 -7.30
CA ARG A 33 16.48 15.05 -7.94
C ARG A 33 14.97 14.89 -7.98
N ARG A 34 14.41 14.19 -6.97
CA ARG A 34 12.98 13.80 -6.94
C ARG A 34 12.01 14.98 -7.03
N HIS A 35 12.40 16.17 -6.55
CA HIS A 35 11.63 17.41 -6.69
C HIS A 35 11.42 17.82 -8.17
N LEU A 36 12.36 17.51 -9.04
CA LEU A 36 12.27 17.70 -10.50
C LEU A 36 11.60 16.49 -11.17
N TRP A 37 11.92 15.29 -10.70
CA TRP A 37 11.39 14.05 -11.26
C TRP A 37 9.86 13.95 -11.12
N LEU A 38 9.29 14.51 -10.08
CA LEU A 38 7.83 14.60 -9.90
C LEU A 38 7.10 15.29 -11.06
N ARG A 39 7.80 16.11 -11.85
CA ARG A 39 7.24 16.77 -13.04
C ARG A 39 7.14 15.85 -14.26
N SER A 40 7.77 14.67 -14.25
CA SER A 40 7.67 13.70 -15.34
C SER A 40 6.25 13.13 -15.41
N GLN A 41 5.79 12.81 -16.62
CA GLN A 41 4.46 12.24 -16.83
C GLN A 41 4.21 10.99 -15.99
N LYS A 42 5.20 10.10 -15.89
CA LYS A 42 5.10 8.86 -15.16
C LYS A 42 4.94 9.09 -13.65
N GLN A 43 5.78 9.94 -13.05
CA GLN A 43 5.67 10.23 -11.61
C GLN A 43 4.39 11.01 -11.29
N HIS A 44 4.01 11.93 -12.15
CA HIS A 44 2.74 12.65 -12.02
C HIS A 44 1.55 11.69 -12.04
N ALA A 45 1.52 10.74 -12.98
CA ALA A 45 0.47 9.72 -13.06
C ALA A 45 0.43 8.83 -11.80
N ILE A 46 1.60 8.37 -11.31
CA ILE A 46 1.70 7.58 -10.07
C ILE A 46 1.09 8.34 -8.89
N MET A 47 1.42 9.63 -8.75
CA MET A 47 0.90 10.43 -7.62
C MET A 47 -0.61 10.67 -7.72
N LEU A 48 -1.18 10.82 -8.92
CA LEU A 48 -2.61 10.94 -9.12
C LEU A 48 -3.37 9.63 -8.81
N ILE A 49 -2.79 8.48 -9.17
CA ILE A 49 -3.34 7.17 -8.79
C ILE A 49 -3.29 7.00 -7.27
N ARG A 50 -2.17 7.35 -6.63
CA ARG A 50 -2.04 7.31 -5.17
C ARG A 50 -3.06 8.21 -4.47
N ASP A 51 -3.27 9.43 -4.95
CA ASP A 51 -4.27 10.36 -4.43
C ASP A 51 -5.69 9.77 -4.52
N GLU A 52 -6.03 9.14 -5.65
CA GLU A 52 -7.33 8.47 -5.81
C GLU A 52 -7.49 7.30 -4.84
N LEU A 53 -6.46 6.46 -4.66
CA LEU A 53 -6.50 5.36 -3.69
C LEU A 53 -6.76 5.86 -2.27
N ILE A 54 -6.10 6.94 -1.85
CA ILE A 54 -6.30 7.55 -0.52
C ILE A 54 -7.74 8.07 -0.35
N LYS A 55 -8.25 8.76 -1.36
CA LYS A 55 -9.63 9.27 -1.35
C LYS A 55 -10.66 8.15 -1.35
N ALA A 56 -10.45 7.14 -2.18
CA ALA A 56 -11.33 5.97 -2.27
C ALA A 56 -11.36 5.19 -0.94
N THR A 57 -10.22 5.00 -0.31
CA THR A 57 -10.11 4.38 1.01
C THR A 57 -10.98 5.10 2.03
N ARG A 58 -10.83 6.42 2.15
CA ARG A 58 -11.62 7.21 3.11
C ARG A 58 -13.12 7.12 2.82
N ARG A 59 -13.52 7.27 1.56
CA ARG A 59 -14.95 7.11 1.16
C ARG A 59 -15.49 5.72 1.50
N PHE A 60 -14.71 4.67 1.24
CA PHE A 60 -15.14 3.30 1.53
C PHE A 60 -15.50 3.10 3.00
N PHE A 61 -14.65 3.55 3.90
CA PHE A 61 -14.87 3.40 5.33
C PHE A 61 -15.92 4.37 5.87
N ASP A 62 -15.93 5.62 5.40
CA ASP A 62 -16.93 6.64 5.79
C ASP A 62 -18.35 6.19 5.44
N GLU A 63 -18.55 5.63 4.24
CA GLU A 63 -19.86 5.13 3.76
C GLU A 63 -20.35 3.86 4.50
N ARG A 64 -19.49 3.26 5.33
CA ARG A 64 -19.79 2.04 6.14
C ARG A 64 -19.78 2.31 7.64
N ASP A 65 -19.88 3.58 8.02
CA ASP A 65 -19.94 4.02 9.42
C ASP A 65 -18.69 3.68 10.25
N PHE A 66 -17.52 3.62 9.61
CA PHE A 66 -16.27 3.51 10.35
C PHE A 66 -15.82 4.88 10.85
N VAL A 67 -15.32 4.91 12.07
CA VAL A 67 -14.72 6.11 12.65
C VAL A 67 -13.20 6.11 12.40
N LEU A 68 -12.70 7.16 11.73
CA LEU A 68 -11.27 7.38 11.58
C LEU A 68 -10.66 7.82 12.90
N ILE A 69 -9.67 7.09 13.38
CA ILE A 69 -8.92 7.41 14.59
C ILE A 69 -7.42 7.36 14.27
N ASP A 70 -6.72 8.45 14.55
CA ASP A 70 -5.29 8.54 14.33
C ASP A 70 -4.53 7.88 15.48
N ALA A 71 -3.62 6.96 15.15
CA ALA A 71 -2.70 6.39 16.12
C ALA A 71 -1.47 7.31 16.31
N PRO A 72 -0.86 7.34 17.51
CA PRO A 72 0.37 8.10 17.73
C PRO A 72 1.54 7.52 16.92
N ILE A 73 2.40 8.41 16.41
CA ILE A 73 3.64 8.02 15.71
C ILE A 73 4.72 7.61 16.71
N LEU A 74 4.84 8.32 17.82
CA LEU A 74 5.75 7.98 18.92
C LEU A 74 4.97 7.21 19.98
N THR A 75 5.44 6.01 20.32
CA THR A 75 4.73 5.10 21.24
C THR A 75 5.73 4.29 22.07
N PRO A 76 5.39 3.93 23.32
CA PRO A 76 6.16 2.94 24.07
C PRO A 76 5.84 1.49 23.67
N ALA A 77 4.82 1.26 22.83
CA ALA A 77 4.34 -0.07 22.47
C ALA A 77 5.12 -0.68 21.29
N SER A 78 5.30 -2.00 21.35
CA SER A 78 5.80 -2.84 20.26
C SER A 78 4.67 -3.78 19.82
N VAL A 79 4.40 -3.86 18.52
CA VAL A 79 3.38 -4.74 17.95
C VAL A 79 4.02 -5.94 17.23
N GLU A 80 5.05 -5.69 16.43
CA GLU A 80 5.73 -6.68 15.56
C GLU A 80 7.06 -7.18 16.16
N GLY A 81 7.18 -7.15 17.49
CA GLY A 81 8.41 -7.51 18.19
C GLY A 81 9.42 -6.35 18.32
N THR A 82 10.34 -6.50 19.27
CA THR A 82 11.24 -5.42 19.68
C THR A 82 12.47 -5.25 18.78
N SER A 83 12.79 -6.25 17.95
CA SER A 83 13.99 -6.23 17.09
C SER A 83 13.89 -5.30 15.87
N THR A 84 12.69 -4.84 15.55
CA THR A 84 12.38 -4.00 14.38
C THR A 84 11.89 -2.60 14.74
N LEU A 85 12.22 -2.12 15.94
CA LEU A 85 11.87 -0.80 16.44
C LEU A 85 12.93 0.25 16.08
N PHE A 86 12.47 1.40 15.59
CA PHE A 86 13.26 2.62 15.60
C PHE A 86 13.12 3.32 16.93
N GLU A 87 14.16 3.27 17.75
CA GLU A 87 14.20 3.89 19.08
C GLU A 87 14.61 5.37 19.00
N THR A 88 14.01 6.20 19.83
CA THR A 88 14.42 7.59 20.03
C THR A 88 14.38 7.96 21.51
N ASP A 89 15.23 8.91 21.92
CA ASP A 89 15.13 9.52 23.24
C ASP A 89 13.85 10.37 23.32
N TYR A 90 13.12 10.22 24.42
CA TYR A 90 11.88 10.93 24.68
C TYR A 90 11.91 11.50 26.10
N PHE A 91 12.55 12.66 26.27
CA PHE A 91 12.88 13.28 27.54
C PHE A 91 13.71 12.35 28.45
N ASP A 92 13.17 11.94 29.60
CA ASP A 92 13.82 11.02 30.54
C ASP A 92 13.53 9.54 30.25
N ASP A 93 12.85 9.23 29.13
CA ASP A 93 12.40 7.90 28.77
C ASP A 93 12.73 7.58 27.30
N LYS A 94 12.27 6.44 26.80
CA LYS A 94 12.40 5.99 25.41
C LYS A 94 11.04 5.92 24.75
N ALA A 95 11.01 6.31 23.47
CA ALA A 95 9.87 6.07 22.59
C ALA A 95 10.34 5.39 21.31
N TYR A 96 9.40 4.82 20.59
CA TYR A 96 9.64 4.13 19.32
C TYR A 96 8.72 4.69 18.24
N LEU A 97 9.19 4.68 17.01
CA LEU A 97 8.30 4.92 15.87
C LEU A 97 7.34 3.74 15.73
N SER A 98 6.05 4.04 15.57
CA SER A 98 4.98 3.04 15.56
C SER A 98 5.14 2.03 14.43
N GLN A 99 5.04 0.74 14.74
CA GLN A 99 5.03 -0.35 13.76
C GLN A 99 3.64 -0.63 13.18
N SER A 100 2.58 -0.22 13.91
CA SER A 100 1.17 -0.44 13.57
C SER A 100 0.29 0.40 14.50
N GLY A 101 -0.88 0.78 14.03
CA GLY A 101 -1.92 1.40 14.85
C GLY A 101 -2.82 0.40 15.58
N GLN A 102 -2.63 -0.90 15.37
CA GLN A 102 -3.52 -1.98 15.82
C GLN A 102 -3.93 -1.85 17.29
N LEU A 103 -2.97 -1.75 18.21
CA LEU A 103 -3.27 -1.73 19.66
C LEU A 103 -4.15 -0.54 20.07
N TYR A 104 -4.00 0.59 19.40
CA TYR A 104 -4.85 1.76 19.62
C TYR A 104 -6.23 1.58 19.00
N MET A 105 -6.30 0.93 17.84
CA MET A 105 -7.57 0.64 17.17
C MET A 105 -8.37 -0.43 17.90
N GLU A 106 -7.74 -1.44 18.48
CA GLU A 106 -8.42 -2.42 19.34
C GLU A 106 -9.11 -1.73 20.54
N ALA A 107 -8.41 -0.82 21.20
CA ALA A 107 -8.99 -0.03 22.29
C ALA A 107 -10.14 0.86 21.80
N ALA A 108 -10.00 1.48 20.64
CA ALA A 108 -11.02 2.33 20.05
C ALA A 108 -12.24 1.53 19.56
N ALA A 109 -12.05 0.32 19.04
CA ALA A 109 -13.14 -0.55 18.62
C ALA A 109 -14.08 -0.92 19.78
N MET A 110 -13.56 -1.02 21.01
CA MET A 110 -14.38 -1.24 22.21
C MET A 110 -15.33 -0.07 22.50
N ALA A 111 -15.01 1.13 22.04
CA ALA A 111 -15.84 2.33 22.25
C ALA A 111 -16.75 2.64 21.07
N PHE A 112 -16.31 2.40 19.84
CA PHE A 112 -16.98 2.85 18.62
C PHE A 112 -17.52 1.69 17.76
N GLY A 113 -17.09 0.47 17.99
CA GLY A 113 -17.50 -0.73 17.26
C GLY A 113 -16.78 -0.94 15.93
N LYS A 114 -16.74 0.07 15.07
CA LYS A 114 -16.05 0.06 13.78
C LYS A 114 -15.10 1.24 13.69
N VAL A 115 -13.81 0.98 13.63
CA VAL A 115 -12.79 2.03 13.54
C VAL A 115 -11.75 1.69 12.50
N TYR A 116 -11.01 2.67 12.02
CA TYR A 116 -9.81 2.45 11.23
C TYR A 116 -8.79 3.55 11.49
N CYS A 117 -7.50 3.24 11.32
CA CYS A 117 -6.48 4.25 11.13
C CYS A 117 -5.90 4.17 9.71
N PHE A 118 -5.36 5.28 9.27
CA PHE A 118 -4.64 5.39 8.02
C PHE A 118 -3.44 6.30 8.22
N GLY A 119 -2.31 5.73 8.53
CA GLY A 119 -1.14 6.46 8.97
C GLY A 119 0.20 5.81 8.65
N PRO A 120 1.30 6.54 8.88
CA PRO A 120 2.63 6.03 8.67
C PRO A 120 3.00 5.00 9.72
N THR A 121 3.70 3.96 9.29
CA THR A 121 4.26 2.90 10.12
C THR A 121 5.72 2.67 9.78
N PHE A 122 6.48 2.15 10.73
CA PHE A 122 7.93 2.09 10.66
C PHE A 122 8.43 0.73 11.13
N ARG A 123 9.31 0.10 10.35
CA ARG A 123 9.96 -1.15 10.73
C ARG A 123 11.45 -1.06 10.44
N ALA A 124 12.28 -1.19 11.48
CA ALA A 124 13.74 -1.10 11.41
C ALA A 124 14.35 -2.39 10.84
N GLU A 125 13.88 -2.78 9.66
CA GLU A 125 14.36 -3.93 8.93
C GLU A 125 15.25 -3.49 7.77
N LYS A 126 16.31 -4.25 7.49
CA LYS A 126 17.10 -3.98 6.28
C LYS A 126 16.21 -4.20 5.05
N PRO A 127 16.12 -3.22 4.13
CA PRO A 127 15.24 -3.33 2.98
C PRO A 127 15.63 -4.55 2.13
N LYS A 128 14.66 -5.44 1.92
CA LYS A 128 14.77 -6.53 0.96
C LYS A 128 14.27 -6.03 -0.40
N PRO A 129 14.90 -6.40 -1.54
CA PRO A 129 14.49 -5.91 -2.84
C PRO A 129 13.00 -6.14 -3.09
N ARG A 130 12.29 -5.11 -3.52
CA ARG A 130 10.94 -5.04 -4.09
C ARG A 130 9.73 -4.95 -3.16
N ARG A 131 9.74 -5.39 -1.89
CA ARG A 131 8.49 -5.45 -1.10
C ARG A 131 8.60 -4.94 0.33
N HIS A 132 9.79 -4.54 0.80
CA HIS A 132 9.99 -4.10 2.18
C HIS A 132 10.53 -2.68 2.21
N LEU A 133 9.71 -1.78 2.72
CA LEU A 133 10.08 -0.41 3.05
C LEU A 133 10.23 -0.29 4.57
N MET A 134 11.09 0.60 5.03
CA MET A 134 11.24 0.91 6.45
C MET A 134 10.18 1.90 6.94
N GLU A 135 9.56 2.63 6.02
CA GLU A 135 8.45 3.55 6.26
C GLU A 135 7.38 3.33 5.19
N PHE A 136 6.14 3.10 5.60
CA PHE A 136 5.01 2.91 4.71
C PHE A 136 3.70 3.27 5.41
N TRP A 137 2.66 3.48 4.64
CA TRP A 137 1.34 3.78 5.18
C TRP A 137 0.50 2.51 5.24
N MET A 138 -0.14 2.29 6.38
CA MET A 138 -1.06 1.19 6.60
C MET A 138 -2.50 1.70 6.75
N ILE A 139 -3.42 0.86 6.31
CA ILE A 139 -4.85 0.98 6.57
C ILE A 139 -5.21 -0.20 7.44
N GLU A 140 -5.65 0.10 8.64
CA GLU A 140 -5.85 -0.88 9.69
C GLU A 140 -7.26 -0.73 10.29
N PRO A 141 -8.30 -1.34 9.67
CA PRO A 141 -9.63 -1.39 10.23
C PRO A 141 -9.71 -2.41 11.36
N GLU A 142 -10.42 -2.03 12.44
CA GLU A 142 -10.78 -2.93 13.54
C GLU A 142 -12.29 -2.90 13.75
N VAL A 143 -12.90 -4.06 13.80
CA VAL A 143 -14.35 -4.23 13.91
C VAL A 143 -14.70 -5.17 15.04
N ALA A 144 -15.37 -4.64 16.06
CA ALA A 144 -15.85 -5.45 17.18
C ALA A 144 -16.87 -6.50 16.70
N PHE A 145 -16.77 -7.72 17.23
CA PHE A 145 -17.67 -8.86 16.96
C PHE A 145 -17.67 -9.38 15.53
N LEU A 146 -16.75 -8.97 14.68
CA LEU A 146 -16.57 -9.51 13.33
C LEU A 146 -15.73 -10.79 13.41
N ASP A 147 -16.20 -11.86 12.80
CA ASP A 147 -15.43 -13.10 12.68
C ASP A 147 -14.51 -13.08 11.45
N MET A 148 -13.76 -14.17 11.26
CA MET A 148 -12.80 -14.30 10.17
C MET A 148 -13.47 -14.23 8.79
N ASP A 149 -14.64 -14.85 8.63
CA ASP A 149 -15.35 -14.82 7.34
C ASP A 149 -15.83 -13.42 7.00
N GLY A 150 -16.42 -12.72 7.96
CA GLY A 150 -16.81 -11.31 7.79
C GLY A 150 -15.62 -10.39 7.55
N ASN A 151 -14.45 -10.66 8.14
CA ASN A 151 -13.24 -9.89 7.86
C ASN A 151 -12.73 -10.12 6.42
N MET A 152 -12.75 -11.36 5.93
CA MET A 152 -12.43 -11.64 4.52
C MET A 152 -13.41 -10.96 3.56
N ASP A 153 -14.71 -10.96 3.87
CA ASP A 153 -15.72 -10.25 3.06
C ASP A 153 -15.46 -8.76 3.00
N LEU A 154 -15.14 -8.13 4.13
CA LEU A 154 -14.79 -6.70 4.19
C LEU A 154 -13.55 -6.38 3.35
N GLN A 155 -12.51 -7.20 3.45
CA GLN A 155 -11.28 -7.02 2.67
C GLN A 155 -11.53 -7.20 1.18
N GLU A 156 -12.31 -8.19 0.78
CA GLU A 156 -12.69 -8.44 -0.61
C GLU A 156 -13.45 -7.24 -1.20
N GLU A 157 -14.47 -6.76 -0.48
CA GLU A 157 -15.24 -5.59 -0.89
C GLU A 157 -14.36 -4.34 -1.02
N TYR A 158 -13.45 -4.14 -0.06
CA TYR A 158 -12.52 -3.02 -0.06
C TYR A 158 -11.57 -3.04 -1.27
N VAL A 159 -10.94 -4.17 -1.55
CA VAL A 159 -10.03 -4.31 -2.70
C VAL A 159 -10.77 -4.10 -4.02
N CYS A 160 -11.94 -4.72 -4.19
CA CYS A 160 -12.77 -4.52 -5.38
C CYS A 160 -13.17 -3.05 -5.56
N TYR A 161 -13.58 -2.39 -4.47
CA TYR A 161 -13.96 -0.97 -4.51
C TYR A 161 -12.79 -0.09 -4.95
N LEU A 162 -11.59 -0.25 -4.35
CA LEU A 162 -10.41 0.52 -4.72
C LEU A 162 -10.05 0.39 -6.19
N VAL A 163 -10.04 -0.86 -6.68
CA VAL A 163 -9.72 -1.13 -8.08
C VAL A 163 -10.72 -0.48 -9.01
N GLN A 164 -12.02 -0.57 -8.72
CA GLN A 164 -13.06 0.08 -9.51
C GLN A 164 -12.92 1.60 -9.52
N GLN A 165 -12.61 2.23 -8.38
CA GLN A 165 -12.41 3.69 -8.33
C GLN A 165 -11.22 4.13 -9.19
N VAL A 166 -10.11 3.39 -9.16
CA VAL A 166 -8.94 3.69 -9.99
C VAL A 166 -9.24 3.49 -11.47
N LEU A 167 -9.90 2.39 -11.85
CA LEU A 167 -10.31 2.13 -13.23
C LEU A 167 -11.23 3.22 -13.79
N GLN A 168 -12.17 3.71 -12.99
CA GLN A 168 -13.10 4.75 -13.38
C GLN A 168 -12.44 6.12 -13.50
N ASN A 169 -11.61 6.48 -12.53
CA ASN A 169 -11.15 7.85 -12.35
C ASN A 169 -9.73 8.10 -12.88
N ARG A 170 -8.91 7.04 -13.06
CA ARG A 170 -7.47 7.14 -13.38
C ARG A 170 -7.02 6.22 -14.53
N ARG A 171 -7.93 5.88 -15.45
CA ARG A 171 -7.61 4.99 -16.59
C ARG A 171 -6.48 5.53 -17.45
N LYS A 172 -6.47 6.84 -17.71
CA LYS A 172 -5.41 7.51 -18.48
C LYS A 172 -4.04 7.42 -17.77
N GLU A 173 -4.02 7.59 -16.47
CA GLU A 173 -2.82 7.49 -15.66
C GLU A 173 -2.29 6.05 -15.63
N LEU A 174 -3.17 5.05 -15.58
CA LEU A 174 -2.80 3.63 -15.72
C LEU A 174 -2.15 3.34 -17.08
N GLU A 175 -2.65 3.92 -18.16
CA GLU A 175 -2.06 3.82 -19.49
C GLU A 175 -0.66 4.47 -19.55
N ILE A 176 -0.48 5.66 -18.95
CA ILE A 176 0.82 6.36 -18.89
C ILE A 176 1.88 5.52 -18.16
N ILE A 177 1.52 4.79 -17.11
CA ILE A 177 2.44 3.90 -16.40
C ILE A 177 2.53 2.50 -17.02
N GLU A 178 1.90 2.29 -18.15
CA GLU A 178 1.90 1.01 -18.91
C GLU A 178 1.35 -0.17 -18.06
N ARG A 179 0.35 0.10 -17.22
CA ARG A 179 -0.30 -0.94 -16.43
C ARG A 179 -1.23 -1.79 -17.30
N ASP A 180 -1.08 -3.10 -17.19
CA ASP A 180 -2.04 -4.04 -17.81
C ASP A 180 -3.41 -3.90 -17.13
N ILE A 181 -4.31 -3.18 -17.79
CA ILE A 181 -5.64 -2.86 -17.28
C ILE A 181 -6.51 -4.11 -17.18
N SER A 182 -6.32 -5.11 -18.07
CA SER A 182 -7.11 -6.33 -18.06
C SER A 182 -6.97 -7.12 -16.75
N LYS A 183 -5.78 -7.09 -16.14
CA LYS A 183 -5.53 -7.69 -14.83
C LYS A 183 -6.25 -6.97 -13.69
N LEU A 184 -6.45 -5.67 -13.80
CA LEU A 184 -7.24 -4.91 -12.82
C LEU A 184 -8.73 -5.15 -13.02
N GLU A 185 -9.20 -5.22 -14.26
CA GLU A 185 -10.59 -5.52 -14.61
C GLU A 185 -11.01 -6.94 -14.16
N ALA A 186 -10.07 -7.87 -14.05
CA ALA A 186 -10.30 -9.22 -13.54
C ALA A 186 -10.46 -9.29 -12.01
N ILE A 187 -10.15 -8.22 -11.27
CA ILE A 187 -10.30 -8.17 -9.82
C ILE A 187 -11.76 -7.92 -9.47
N VAL A 188 -12.50 -8.99 -9.38
CA VAL A 188 -13.94 -9.01 -9.04
C VAL A 188 -14.22 -10.14 -8.04
N ALA A 189 -15.15 -9.89 -7.11
CA ALA A 189 -15.61 -10.91 -6.16
C ALA A 189 -16.35 -12.06 -6.88
N PRO A 190 -16.40 -13.28 -6.29
CA PRO A 190 -15.70 -13.66 -5.08
C PRO A 190 -14.23 -14.01 -5.31
N PHE A 191 -13.39 -13.75 -4.29
CA PHE A 191 -12.01 -14.23 -4.30
C PHE A 191 -11.92 -15.67 -3.81
N PRO A 192 -11.05 -16.51 -4.39
CA PRO A 192 -10.77 -17.84 -3.85
C PRO A 192 -10.31 -17.75 -2.39
N ARG A 193 -10.75 -18.72 -1.58
CA ARG A 193 -10.35 -18.89 -0.18
C ARG A 193 -9.78 -20.27 -0.03
N ILE A 194 -8.52 -20.38 0.36
CA ILE A 194 -7.83 -21.65 0.57
C ILE A 194 -7.27 -21.70 1.98
N SER A 195 -7.19 -22.91 2.52
CA SER A 195 -6.54 -23.13 3.81
C SER A 195 -5.02 -23.01 3.70
N TYR A 196 -4.37 -22.82 4.86
CA TYR A 196 -2.91 -22.88 4.96
C TYR A 196 -2.36 -24.22 4.43
N ASP A 197 -3.03 -25.34 4.75
CA ASP A 197 -2.63 -26.67 4.28
C ASP A 197 -2.67 -26.77 2.74
N GLU A 198 -3.70 -26.21 2.10
CA GLU A 198 -3.80 -26.15 0.65
C GLU A 198 -2.71 -25.29 0.04
N ALA A 199 -2.39 -24.16 0.66
CA ALA A 199 -1.30 -23.29 0.22
C ALA A 199 0.07 -23.99 0.34
N VAL A 200 0.35 -24.68 1.44
CA VAL A 200 1.57 -25.51 1.60
C VAL A 200 1.66 -26.58 0.53
N LYS A 201 0.54 -27.26 0.23
CA LYS A 201 0.50 -28.26 -0.84
C LYS A 201 0.81 -27.67 -2.20
N ILE A 202 0.28 -26.48 -2.52
CA ILE A 202 0.59 -25.77 -3.76
C ILE A 202 2.11 -25.52 -3.86
N LEU A 203 2.75 -25.05 -2.79
CA LEU A 203 4.19 -24.81 -2.78
C LEU A 203 5.00 -26.08 -3.04
N GLN A 204 4.68 -27.16 -2.34
CA GLN A 204 5.36 -28.45 -2.48
C GLN A 204 5.17 -29.04 -3.90
N GLU A 205 3.99 -28.96 -4.48
CA GLU A 205 3.71 -29.38 -5.86
C GLU A 205 4.46 -28.55 -6.90
N ASN A 206 4.82 -27.29 -6.56
CA ASN A 206 5.66 -26.42 -7.39
C ASN A 206 7.17 -26.54 -7.07
N GLY A 207 7.57 -27.55 -6.31
CA GLY A 207 8.99 -27.89 -6.05
C GLY A 207 9.67 -27.02 -4.99
N VAL A 208 8.89 -26.31 -4.16
CA VAL A 208 9.42 -25.56 -3.01
C VAL A 208 9.56 -26.52 -1.83
N ASP A 209 10.76 -26.57 -1.23
CA ASP A 209 10.99 -27.30 0.03
C ASP A 209 10.45 -26.47 1.21
N PHE A 210 9.13 -26.39 1.28
CA PHE A 210 8.41 -25.60 2.30
C PHE A 210 8.04 -26.50 3.48
N LYS A 211 8.44 -26.07 4.68
CA LYS A 211 8.12 -26.79 5.91
C LYS A 211 6.81 -26.29 6.48
N TRP A 212 5.91 -27.21 6.77
CA TRP A 212 4.64 -26.89 7.42
C TRP A 212 4.87 -26.21 8.79
N GLY A 213 4.17 -25.10 9.01
CA GLY A 213 4.30 -24.26 10.20
C GLY A 213 5.20 -23.03 10.01
N ASP A 214 5.90 -22.91 8.89
CA ASP A 214 6.68 -21.73 8.54
C ASP A 214 5.79 -20.62 7.94
N ASP A 215 6.24 -19.37 8.03
CA ASP A 215 5.59 -18.23 7.37
C ASP A 215 5.95 -18.19 5.88
N PHE A 216 5.01 -17.76 5.04
CA PHE A 216 5.24 -17.56 3.62
C PHE A 216 6.15 -16.36 3.37
N GLY A 217 7.20 -16.56 2.61
CA GLY A 217 8.00 -15.47 2.06
C GLY A 217 7.41 -14.93 0.75
N GLY A 218 7.87 -13.74 0.30
CA GLY A 218 7.37 -13.12 -0.93
C GLY A 218 7.53 -13.97 -2.21
N GLY A 219 8.45 -14.95 -2.21
CA GLY A 219 8.56 -15.96 -3.27
C GLY A 219 7.40 -16.94 -3.23
N ASP A 220 7.09 -17.43 -2.04
CA ASP A 220 6.02 -18.41 -1.79
C ASP A 220 4.65 -17.80 -2.12
N GLU A 221 4.38 -16.58 -1.65
CA GLU A 221 3.18 -15.82 -1.98
C GLU A 221 3.01 -15.65 -3.50
N THR A 222 4.09 -15.41 -4.23
CA THR A 222 4.06 -15.27 -5.68
C THR A 222 3.67 -16.57 -6.36
N ILE A 223 4.18 -17.72 -5.89
CA ILE A 223 3.84 -19.03 -6.43
C ILE A 223 2.38 -19.34 -6.16
N ILE A 224 1.91 -19.15 -4.91
CA ILE A 224 0.51 -19.39 -4.54
C ILE A 224 -0.41 -18.50 -5.39
N ALA A 225 -0.16 -17.19 -5.42
CA ALA A 225 -1.00 -16.25 -6.15
C ALA A 225 -1.03 -16.51 -7.67
N SER A 226 0.05 -17.06 -8.25
CA SER A 226 0.09 -17.41 -9.68
C SER A 226 -0.85 -18.54 -10.10
N GLN A 227 -1.39 -19.31 -9.17
CA GLN A 227 -2.36 -20.38 -9.44
C GLN A 227 -3.79 -19.82 -9.64
N PHE A 228 -4.00 -18.54 -9.40
CA PHE A 228 -5.31 -17.91 -9.48
C PHE A 228 -5.30 -16.72 -10.44
N ASP A 229 -6.45 -16.44 -11.05
CA ASP A 229 -6.65 -15.31 -11.97
C ASP A 229 -6.96 -13.99 -11.25
N ARG A 230 -7.14 -14.03 -9.93
CA ARG A 230 -7.51 -12.90 -9.06
C ARG A 230 -6.91 -13.07 -7.67
N PRO A 231 -7.02 -12.06 -6.76
CA PRO A 231 -6.54 -12.20 -5.38
C PRO A 231 -7.10 -13.44 -4.69
N VAL A 232 -6.30 -14.06 -3.84
CA VAL A 232 -6.66 -15.26 -3.09
C VAL A 232 -6.45 -15.01 -1.60
N PHE A 233 -7.38 -15.45 -0.77
CA PHE A 233 -7.21 -15.53 0.67
C PHE A 233 -6.59 -16.86 1.07
N VAL A 234 -5.56 -16.79 1.91
CA VAL A 234 -5.04 -17.96 2.62
C VAL A 234 -5.45 -17.84 4.08
N HIS A 235 -6.16 -18.82 4.58
CA HIS A 235 -6.68 -18.83 5.95
C HIS A 235 -6.50 -20.20 6.59
N ARG A 236 -6.92 -20.36 7.84
CA ARG A 236 -6.84 -21.64 8.58
C ARG A 236 -7.86 -22.68 8.09
#